data_07252ce3adeeafa653bd589337a89910
#
_entry.id   07252ce3adeeafa653bd589337a89910
#
_cell.length_a   1.000
_cell.length_b   1.000
_cell.length_c   1.000
_cell.angle_alpha   90.00
_cell.angle_beta   90.00
_cell.angle_gamma   90.00
#
_symmetry.space_group_name_H-M   'P 1'
#
loop_
_entity.id
_entity.type
_entity.pdbx_description
1 polymer ?
#
loop_
_entity_poly.entity_id
_entity_poly.type
_entity_poly.pdbx_seq_one_letter_code
_entity_poly.pdbx_strand_id
1 'polypeptide(L)'
;MKANYHTHTVWCDGKDCPETMIRAAIEKGFDILGFSSHSAYPDDSVCTIPSANLPAYFNEVRSLAEKYAGRLKVMCGLEADYIPGDTDPDRSRYVAFSPDYIIGSVHYVVASDGGIVPVDDTPELLMQGINDHFGGDVSSYLRAYFRQERDMVRMFDFDIVGHPDLVRKFNAKHPYFDENANWYVEALEETADAIAASGKLVEVNTGAISRGWLDDAYPSNGFRTMLRNRGVRFVLSSDSHAADTLDCAFDRFGDKEDYVQRPFG
;
A
#
# COMPACT_ATOMS: atom_id res chain seq x y z
N MET A 1 -11.08 -17.83 6.51
CA MET A 1 -9.85 -17.89 5.69
C MET A 1 -8.95 -16.74 6.11
N LYS A 2 -7.68 -17.00 6.38
CA LYS A 2 -6.70 -16.00 6.78
C LYS A 2 -5.78 -15.69 5.59
N ALA A 3 -5.82 -14.46 5.10
CA ALA A 3 -5.06 -14.03 3.92
C ALA A 3 -4.35 -12.71 4.20
N ASN A 4 -3.19 -12.52 3.57
CA ASN A 4 -2.45 -11.27 3.55
C ASN A 4 -1.94 -11.02 2.14
N TYR A 5 -2.19 -9.84 1.59
CA TYR A 5 -1.82 -9.49 0.20
C TYR A 5 -0.74 -8.42 0.13
N HIS A 6 -0.28 -7.88 1.28
CA HIS A 6 0.72 -6.83 1.31
C HIS A 6 1.86 -7.23 2.25
N THR A 7 2.96 -7.72 1.65
CA THR A 7 4.17 -8.11 2.39
C THR A 7 5.43 -7.84 1.57
N HIS A 8 6.48 -7.44 2.27
CA HIS A 8 7.79 -7.08 1.75
C HIS A 8 8.85 -8.11 2.13
N THR A 9 9.94 -8.14 1.38
CA THR A 9 11.04 -9.09 1.59
C THR A 9 12.38 -8.43 1.32
N VAL A 10 13.46 -9.17 1.51
CA VAL A 10 14.83 -8.72 1.16
C VAL A 10 15.02 -8.36 -0.32
N TRP A 11 14.01 -8.55 -1.16
CA TRP A 11 14.02 -8.05 -2.53
C TRP A 11 13.85 -6.54 -2.63
N CYS A 12 13.23 -5.94 -1.64
CA CYS A 12 13.12 -4.49 -1.44
C CYS A 12 13.64 -4.11 -0.05
N ASP A 13 12.82 -3.60 0.83
CA ASP A 13 13.18 -3.09 2.15
C ASP A 13 12.75 -4.00 3.32
N GLY A 14 12.20 -5.18 3.03
CA GLY A 14 11.88 -6.17 4.03
C GLY A 14 13.13 -6.85 4.63
N LYS A 15 12.97 -7.43 5.82
CA LYS A 15 14.08 -8.03 6.60
C LYS A 15 14.29 -9.50 6.29
N ASP A 16 13.24 -10.22 5.90
CA ASP A 16 13.24 -11.66 5.75
C ASP A 16 13.15 -12.07 4.28
N CYS A 17 13.77 -13.21 3.94
CA CYS A 17 13.62 -13.77 2.60
C CYS A 17 12.22 -14.37 2.40
N PRO A 18 11.75 -14.52 1.14
CA PRO A 18 10.40 -15.03 0.85
C PRO A 18 10.11 -16.37 1.52
N GLU A 19 11.08 -17.28 1.58
CA GLU A 19 10.86 -18.60 2.21
C GLU A 19 10.64 -18.50 3.73
N THR A 20 11.32 -17.59 4.41
CA THR A 20 11.11 -17.33 5.84
C THR A 20 9.70 -16.81 6.11
N MET A 21 9.24 -15.86 5.27
CA MET A 21 7.88 -15.32 5.33
C MET A 21 6.83 -16.43 5.13
N ILE A 22 7.02 -17.31 4.14
CA ILE A 22 6.13 -18.46 3.87
C ILE A 22 6.03 -19.39 5.08
N ARG A 23 7.16 -19.75 5.68
CA ARG A 23 7.18 -20.66 6.85
C ARG A 23 6.44 -20.04 8.03
N ALA A 24 6.68 -18.76 8.30
CA ALA A 24 5.97 -18.05 9.35
C ALA A 24 4.47 -17.95 9.06
N ALA A 25 4.06 -17.70 7.81
CA ALA A 25 2.67 -17.67 7.41
C ALA A 25 1.98 -19.03 7.65
N ILE A 26 2.64 -20.15 7.33
CA ILE A 26 2.14 -21.49 7.60
C ILE A 26 1.97 -21.72 9.11
N GLU A 27 2.97 -21.38 9.92
CA GLU A 27 2.91 -21.50 11.38
C GLU A 27 1.81 -20.66 12.01
N LYS A 28 1.54 -19.47 11.45
CA LYS A 28 0.48 -18.55 11.86
C LYS A 28 -0.90 -18.93 11.29
N GLY A 29 -1.00 -20.02 10.51
CA GLY A 29 -2.26 -20.54 9.97
C GLY A 29 -2.86 -19.72 8.85
N PHE A 30 -2.04 -19.08 8.01
CA PHE A 30 -2.52 -18.44 6.80
C PHE A 30 -2.93 -19.46 5.73
N ASP A 31 -3.96 -19.12 4.98
CA ASP A 31 -4.39 -19.84 3.77
C ASP A 31 -3.74 -19.24 2.51
N ILE A 32 -3.53 -17.92 2.51
CA ILE A 32 -2.97 -17.16 1.39
C ILE A 32 -1.92 -16.17 1.90
N LEU A 33 -0.76 -16.15 1.24
CA LEU A 33 0.27 -15.11 1.40
C LEU A 33 0.61 -14.53 0.03
N GLY A 34 0.40 -13.24 -0.13
CA GLY A 34 0.82 -12.47 -1.30
C GLY A 34 2.09 -11.69 -1.01
N PHE A 35 3.08 -11.80 -1.89
CA PHE A 35 4.24 -10.92 -1.90
C PHE A 35 3.96 -9.73 -2.79
N SER A 36 4.29 -8.54 -2.32
CA SER A 36 4.06 -7.28 -3.02
C SER A 36 5.22 -6.30 -2.82
N SER A 37 6.46 -6.81 -2.93
CA SER A 37 7.64 -5.94 -2.82
C SER A 37 7.53 -4.73 -3.74
N HIS A 38 8.07 -3.58 -3.31
CA HIS A 38 8.03 -2.33 -4.07
C HIS A 38 8.61 -2.51 -5.47
N SER A 39 7.84 -2.11 -6.49
CA SER A 39 8.31 -2.13 -7.88
C SER A 39 9.42 -1.10 -8.08
N ALA A 40 10.27 -1.36 -9.09
CA ALA A 40 11.30 -0.41 -9.46
C ALA A 40 10.71 0.92 -9.94
N TYR A 41 11.34 2.02 -9.55
CA TYR A 41 11.18 3.31 -10.21
C TYR A 41 12.56 3.90 -10.56
N PRO A 42 12.63 4.94 -11.41
CA PRO A 42 13.85 5.32 -12.12
C PRO A 42 15.10 5.51 -11.29
N ASP A 43 14.99 5.96 -10.06
CA ASP A 43 16.15 6.26 -9.21
C ASP A 43 16.68 5.04 -8.44
N ASP A 44 16.15 3.81 -8.67
CA ASP A 44 16.60 2.56 -8.05
C ASP A 44 16.91 2.74 -6.55
N SER A 45 15.94 3.29 -5.81
CA SER A 45 16.14 3.55 -4.39
C SER A 45 16.40 2.24 -3.63
N VAL A 46 17.03 2.36 -2.46
CA VAL A 46 17.29 1.18 -1.59
C VAL A 46 16.01 0.49 -1.12
N CYS A 47 14.85 1.11 -1.30
CA CYS A 47 13.55 0.58 -0.88
C CYS A 47 12.84 -0.22 -1.96
N THR A 48 13.29 -0.21 -3.22
CA THR A 48 12.60 -0.86 -4.35
C THR A 48 13.39 -2.01 -4.94
N ILE A 49 12.71 -2.92 -5.66
CA ILE A 49 13.39 -3.94 -6.45
C ILE A 49 14.05 -3.25 -7.65
N PRO A 50 15.38 -3.32 -7.81
CA PRO A 50 16.03 -2.83 -9.04
C PRO A 50 15.42 -3.49 -10.27
N SER A 51 15.17 -2.72 -11.34
CA SER A 51 14.50 -3.20 -12.56
C SER A 51 15.14 -4.48 -13.13
N ALA A 52 16.48 -4.59 -13.06
CA ALA A 52 17.22 -5.77 -13.50
C ALA A 52 16.92 -7.03 -12.66
N ASN A 53 16.41 -6.87 -11.42
CA ASN A 53 16.16 -7.96 -10.49
C ASN A 53 14.70 -8.45 -10.51
N LEU A 54 13.78 -7.73 -11.16
CA LEU A 54 12.37 -8.15 -11.26
C LEU A 54 12.21 -9.59 -11.77
N PRO A 55 12.92 -10.04 -12.85
CA PRO A 55 12.80 -11.43 -13.30
C PRO A 55 13.19 -12.44 -12.21
N ALA A 56 14.22 -12.15 -11.42
CA ALA A 56 14.69 -13.04 -10.36
C ALA A 56 13.69 -13.10 -9.19
N TYR A 57 13.12 -11.97 -8.79
CA TYR A 57 12.06 -11.89 -7.79
C TYR A 57 10.85 -12.77 -8.17
N PHE A 58 10.31 -12.58 -9.38
CA PHE A 58 9.15 -13.36 -9.84
C PHE A 58 9.45 -14.85 -9.94
N ASN A 59 10.66 -15.22 -10.41
CA ASN A 59 11.08 -16.61 -10.51
C ASN A 59 11.20 -17.26 -9.14
N GLU A 60 11.81 -16.59 -8.15
CA GLU A 60 11.94 -17.13 -6.79
C GLU A 60 10.58 -17.34 -6.16
N VAL A 61 9.72 -16.30 -6.16
CA VAL A 61 8.40 -16.40 -5.52
C VAL A 61 7.55 -17.50 -6.15
N ARG A 62 7.55 -17.65 -7.48
CA ARG A 62 6.81 -18.72 -8.17
C ARG A 62 7.36 -20.10 -7.87
N SER A 63 8.67 -20.27 -7.84
CA SER A 63 9.29 -21.54 -7.45
C SER A 63 8.90 -21.93 -6.01
N LEU A 64 8.84 -20.95 -5.12
CA LEU A 64 8.36 -21.17 -3.76
C LEU A 64 6.86 -21.46 -3.71
N ALA A 65 6.05 -20.82 -4.54
CA ALA A 65 4.62 -21.12 -4.65
C ALA A 65 4.39 -22.59 -5.03
N GLU A 66 5.14 -23.11 -6.01
CA GLU A 66 5.10 -24.52 -6.38
C GLU A 66 5.57 -25.45 -5.24
N LYS A 67 6.68 -25.11 -4.58
CA LYS A 67 7.26 -25.86 -3.47
C LYS A 67 6.29 -26.02 -2.28
N TYR A 68 5.52 -24.97 -2.01
CA TYR A 68 4.60 -24.93 -0.86
C TYR A 68 3.13 -25.18 -1.24
N ALA A 69 2.85 -25.51 -2.53
CA ALA A 69 1.51 -25.86 -2.99
C ALA A 69 0.87 -26.96 -2.11
N GLY A 70 -0.39 -26.77 -1.75
CA GLY A 70 -1.10 -27.66 -0.83
C GLY A 70 -0.90 -27.39 0.67
N ARG A 71 0.04 -26.48 1.04
CA ARG A 71 0.21 -25.99 2.42
C ARG A 71 -0.18 -24.53 2.58
N LEU A 72 0.11 -23.71 1.58
CA LEU A 72 -0.17 -22.28 1.54
C LEU A 72 -0.34 -21.88 0.09
N LYS A 73 -1.37 -21.08 -0.25
CA LYS A 73 -1.45 -20.41 -1.55
C LYS A 73 -0.51 -19.19 -1.49
N VAL A 74 0.58 -19.25 -2.24
CA VAL A 74 1.50 -18.10 -2.39
C VAL A 74 1.16 -17.37 -3.68
N MET A 75 1.07 -16.06 -3.61
CA MET A 75 0.79 -15.18 -4.75
C MET A 75 1.93 -14.19 -4.95
N CYS A 76 2.22 -13.88 -6.21
CA CYS A 76 3.32 -13.01 -6.61
C CYS A 76 2.78 -11.73 -7.23
N GLY A 77 2.73 -10.67 -6.46
CA GLY A 77 2.33 -9.33 -6.87
C GLY A 77 3.46 -8.32 -6.76
N LEU A 78 3.09 -7.07 -6.87
CA LEU A 78 3.94 -5.89 -6.65
C LEU A 78 3.14 -4.82 -5.93
N GLU A 79 3.80 -4.00 -5.14
CA GLU A 79 3.36 -2.67 -4.78
C GLU A 79 4.04 -1.68 -5.71
N ALA A 80 3.23 -0.99 -6.51
CA ALA A 80 3.72 -0.09 -7.55
C ALA A 80 3.31 1.35 -7.24
N ASP A 81 4.32 2.22 -7.18
CA ASP A 81 4.12 3.65 -6.93
C ASP A 81 3.53 4.39 -8.12
N TYR A 82 2.68 5.35 -7.82
CA TYR A 82 2.31 6.38 -8.76
C TYR A 82 3.08 7.67 -8.47
N ILE A 83 4.02 8.00 -9.34
CA ILE A 83 4.76 9.26 -9.37
C ILE A 83 4.50 9.91 -10.72
N PRO A 84 3.68 10.98 -10.79
CA PRO A 84 3.32 11.63 -12.04
C PRO A 84 4.52 11.99 -12.93
N GLY A 85 4.50 11.48 -14.16
CA GLY A 85 5.59 11.71 -15.14
C GLY A 85 6.75 10.72 -15.05
N ASP A 86 6.73 9.79 -14.11
CA ASP A 86 7.84 8.89 -13.82
C ASP A 86 7.43 7.42 -13.81
N THR A 87 6.61 7.01 -12.85
CA THR A 87 6.13 5.63 -12.74
C THR A 87 4.65 5.57 -12.37
N ASP A 88 4.01 4.44 -12.65
CA ASP A 88 2.61 4.18 -12.39
C ASP A 88 2.33 2.68 -12.16
N PRO A 89 1.19 2.33 -11.51
CA PRO A 89 0.83 0.95 -11.22
C PRO A 89 0.14 0.23 -12.40
N ASP A 90 0.18 0.78 -13.62
CA ASP A 90 -0.54 0.19 -14.74
C ASP A 90 -0.04 -1.22 -15.06
N ARG A 91 -0.95 -2.16 -15.14
CA ARG A 91 -0.67 -3.58 -15.42
C ARG A 91 0.15 -3.80 -16.69
N SER A 92 -0.01 -2.92 -17.68
CA SER A 92 0.73 -3.02 -18.95
C SER A 92 2.25 -2.92 -18.77
N ARG A 93 2.71 -2.21 -17.73
CA ARG A 93 4.15 -2.11 -17.41
C ARG A 93 4.75 -3.42 -16.94
N TYR A 94 3.93 -4.29 -16.35
CA TYR A 94 4.35 -5.52 -15.70
C TYR A 94 3.91 -6.79 -16.46
N VAL A 95 3.34 -6.64 -17.65
CA VAL A 95 2.81 -7.76 -18.45
C VAL A 95 3.83 -8.87 -18.70
N ALA A 96 5.11 -8.53 -18.86
CA ALA A 96 6.20 -9.49 -19.04
C ALA A 96 6.40 -10.43 -17.84
N PHE A 97 5.99 -10.00 -16.66
CA PHE A 97 6.10 -10.74 -15.41
C PHE A 97 4.79 -11.41 -15.00
N SER A 98 3.66 -11.01 -15.57
CA SER A 98 2.32 -11.54 -15.28
C SER A 98 2.04 -11.61 -13.77
N PRO A 99 2.08 -10.49 -13.03
CA PRO A 99 1.79 -10.50 -11.59
C PRO A 99 0.37 -11.01 -11.34
N ASP A 100 0.19 -11.75 -10.23
CA ASP A 100 -1.12 -12.23 -9.80
C ASP A 100 -2.05 -11.08 -9.40
N TYR A 101 -1.48 -10.00 -8.87
CA TYR A 101 -2.15 -8.74 -8.52
C TYR A 101 -1.14 -7.59 -8.43
N ILE A 102 -1.64 -6.37 -8.45
CA ILE A 102 -0.87 -5.14 -8.27
C ILE A 102 -1.57 -4.27 -7.23
N ILE A 103 -0.81 -3.80 -6.24
CA ILE A 103 -1.20 -2.75 -5.32
C ILE A 103 -0.70 -1.43 -5.91
N GLY A 104 -1.57 -0.44 -6.05
CA GLY A 104 -1.18 0.92 -6.43
C GLY A 104 -1.09 1.81 -5.19
N SER A 105 0.02 2.51 -5.01
CA SER A 105 0.32 3.31 -3.82
C SER A 105 0.88 4.68 -4.18
N VAL A 106 0.75 5.64 -3.25
CA VAL A 106 1.34 6.97 -3.35
C VAL A 106 2.26 7.19 -2.15
N HIS A 107 3.57 6.99 -2.35
CA HIS A 107 4.60 7.28 -1.33
C HIS A 107 5.29 8.63 -1.55
N TYR A 108 5.05 9.27 -2.69
CA TYR A 108 5.68 10.52 -3.06
C TYR A 108 4.66 11.50 -3.65
N VAL A 109 4.63 12.72 -3.17
CA VAL A 109 3.78 13.79 -3.73
C VAL A 109 4.62 14.67 -4.63
N VAL A 110 4.17 14.83 -5.89
CA VAL A 110 4.82 15.74 -6.84
C VAL A 110 4.19 17.13 -6.72
N ALA A 111 5.01 18.12 -6.38
CA ALA A 111 4.62 19.51 -6.27
C ALA A 111 4.56 20.19 -7.65
N SER A 112 3.93 21.36 -7.72
CA SER A 112 3.78 22.12 -8.97
C SER A 112 5.08 22.66 -9.56
N ASP A 113 6.13 22.78 -8.74
CA ASP A 113 7.48 23.15 -9.16
C ASP A 113 8.34 21.96 -9.61
N GLY A 114 7.76 20.73 -9.57
CA GLY A 114 8.45 19.50 -9.89
C GLY A 114 9.18 18.86 -8.70
N GLY A 115 9.15 19.45 -7.53
CA GLY A 115 9.72 18.86 -6.31
C GLY A 115 8.95 17.60 -5.89
N ILE A 116 9.66 16.63 -5.34
CA ILE A 116 9.11 15.35 -4.88
C ILE A 116 9.22 15.28 -3.37
N VAL A 117 8.10 15.09 -2.68
CA VAL A 117 8.03 15.05 -1.21
C VAL A 117 7.66 13.65 -0.76
N PRO A 118 8.53 12.95 0.00
CA PRO A 118 8.20 11.65 0.56
C PRO A 118 7.10 11.77 1.61
N VAL A 119 6.11 10.88 1.55
CA VAL A 119 4.96 10.88 2.47
C VAL A 119 5.32 10.27 3.81
N ASP A 120 6.14 9.23 3.81
CA ASP A 120 6.24 8.30 4.93
C ASP A 120 7.69 7.90 5.31
N ASP A 121 8.68 8.62 4.84
CA ASP A 121 10.09 8.37 5.18
C ASP A 121 10.37 8.80 6.65
N THR A 122 10.52 10.08 6.92
CA THR A 122 10.62 10.62 8.29
C THR A 122 9.77 11.88 8.46
N PRO A 123 9.33 12.20 9.71
CA PRO A 123 8.61 13.46 9.97
C PRO A 123 9.39 14.71 9.53
N GLU A 124 10.72 14.67 9.70
CA GLU A 124 11.60 15.78 9.36
C GLU A 124 11.65 16.02 7.84
N LEU A 125 11.83 14.96 7.05
CA LEU A 125 11.86 15.03 5.58
C LEU A 125 10.50 15.44 5.02
N LEU A 126 9.41 14.92 5.58
CA LEU A 126 8.07 15.34 5.22
C LEU A 126 7.87 16.85 5.43
N MET A 127 8.20 17.35 6.62
CA MET A 127 8.03 18.78 6.93
C MET A 127 8.97 19.66 6.14
N GLN A 128 10.20 19.22 5.88
CA GLN A 128 11.12 19.91 5.01
C GLN A 128 10.54 20.01 3.59
N GLY A 129 10.07 18.90 3.00
CA GLY A 129 9.48 18.90 1.68
C GLY A 129 8.24 19.81 1.57
N ILE A 130 7.37 19.81 2.60
CA ILE A 130 6.23 20.74 2.66
C ILE A 130 6.68 22.20 2.70
N ASN A 131 7.72 22.53 3.47
CA ASN A 131 8.25 23.89 3.51
C ASN A 131 8.87 24.31 2.17
N ASP A 132 9.67 23.46 1.57
CA ASP A 132 10.45 23.76 0.37
C ASP A 132 9.56 23.86 -0.89
N HIS A 133 8.55 22.99 -1.02
CA HIS A 133 7.77 22.85 -2.26
C HIS A 133 6.30 23.30 -2.14
N PHE A 134 5.79 23.49 -0.92
CA PHE A 134 4.42 23.95 -0.66
C PHE A 134 4.38 25.23 0.19
N GLY A 135 5.54 25.86 0.45
CA GLY A 135 5.63 27.10 1.23
C GLY A 135 5.14 26.95 2.68
N GLY A 136 5.19 25.73 3.23
CA GLY A 136 4.68 25.41 4.56
C GLY A 136 3.15 25.20 4.62
N ASP A 137 2.45 25.26 3.49
CA ASP A 137 0.99 25.01 3.44
C ASP A 137 0.68 23.52 3.38
N VAL A 138 0.46 22.96 4.56
CA VAL A 138 0.07 21.56 4.76
C VAL A 138 -1.22 21.22 4.01
N SER A 139 -2.18 22.14 3.95
CA SER A 139 -3.45 21.86 3.26
C SER A 139 -3.26 21.71 1.75
N SER A 140 -2.40 22.51 1.16
CA SER A 140 -2.04 22.40 -0.26
C SER A 140 -1.31 21.08 -0.55
N TYR A 141 -0.38 20.66 0.31
CA TYR A 141 0.29 19.36 0.22
C TYR A 141 -0.69 18.20 0.26
N LEU A 142 -1.59 18.16 1.27
CA LEU A 142 -2.56 17.07 1.43
C LEU A 142 -3.58 17.04 0.29
N ARG A 143 -4.01 18.21 -0.23
CA ARG A 143 -4.84 18.26 -1.43
C ARG A 143 -4.12 17.72 -2.66
N ALA A 144 -2.81 17.94 -2.78
CA ALA A 144 -2.01 17.36 -3.87
C ALA A 144 -1.91 15.83 -3.73
N TYR A 145 -1.67 15.32 -2.52
CA TYR A 145 -1.67 13.87 -2.22
C TYR A 145 -2.99 13.21 -2.66
N PHE A 146 -4.13 13.69 -2.15
CA PHE A 146 -5.42 13.10 -2.50
C PHE A 146 -5.82 13.28 -3.96
N ARG A 147 -5.34 14.33 -4.62
CA ARG A 147 -5.49 14.46 -6.08
C ARG A 147 -4.72 13.36 -6.80
N GLN A 148 -3.48 13.10 -6.39
CA GLN A 148 -2.63 12.06 -6.95
C GLN A 148 -3.25 10.67 -6.73
N GLU A 149 -3.79 10.39 -5.54
CA GLU A 149 -4.59 9.18 -5.27
C GLU A 149 -5.77 9.02 -6.25
N ARG A 150 -6.55 10.10 -6.44
CA ARG A 150 -7.69 10.08 -7.37
C ARG A 150 -7.27 9.89 -8.83
N ASP A 151 -6.17 10.51 -9.23
CA ASP A 151 -5.63 10.36 -10.58
C ASP A 151 -5.15 8.91 -10.80
N MET A 152 -4.43 8.33 -9.86
CA MET A 152 -3.99 6.94 -9.89
C MET A 152 -5.15 5.97 -10.13
N VAL A 153 -6.21 6.05 -9.31
CA VAL A 153 -7.34 5.12 -9.42
C VAL A 153 -8.17 5.29 -10.69
N ARG A 154 -8.15 6.48 -11.30
CA ARG A 154 -8.89 6.79 -12.54
C ARG A 154 -8.14 6.39 -13.79
N MET A 155 -6.82 6.49 -13.77
CA MET A 155 -5.99 6.42 -14.97
C MET A 155 -5.44 5.02 -15.24
N PHE A 156 -5.22 4.20 -14.20
CA PHE A 156 -4.42 2.98 -14.34
C PHE A 156 -5.17 1.71 -13.99
N ASP A 157 -4.78 0.61 -14.65
CA ASP A 157 -5.30 -0.74 -14.38
C ASP A 157 -4.43 -1.45 -13.35
N PHE A 158 -4.96 -1.56 -12.13
CA PHE A 158 -4.39 -2.32 -11.00
C PHE A 158 -5.51 -2.81 -10.07
N ASP A 159 -5.21 -3.61 -9.07
CA ASP A 159 -6.22 -4.38 -8.34
C ASP A 159 -6.61 -3.78 -6.98
N ILE A 160 -5.63 -3.36 -6.19
CA ILE A 160 -5.80 -2.93 -4.80
C ILE A 160 -5.25 -1.52 -4.63
N VAL A 161 -6.02 -0.64 -4.03
CA VAL A 161 -5.52 0.67 -3.56
C VAL A 161 -4.83 0.46 -2.22
N GLY A 162 -3.53 0.73 -2.19
CA GLY A 162 -2.70 0.65 -0.99
C GLY A 162 -2.97 1.85 -0.06
N HIS A 163 -3.06 1.63 1.23
CA HIS A 163 -3.09 2.63 2.33
C HIS A 163 -3.45 4.09 1.92
N PRO A 164 -4.65 4.36 1.38
CA PRO A 164 -4.97 5.61 0.65
C PRO A 164 -5.03 6.89 1.52
N ASP A 165 -4.76 6.81 2.81
CA ASP A 165 -4.55 7.94 3.70
C ASP A 165 -3.23 7.83 4.49
N LEU A 166 -2.17 7.34 3.81
CA LEU A 166 -0.81 7.16 4.36
C LEU A 166 -0.27 8.44 5.00
N VAL A 167 -0.68 9.60 4.52
CA VAL A 167 -0.36 10.93 5.09
C VAL A 167 -0.62 11.03 6.60
N ARG A 168 -1.43 10.15 7.17
CA ARG A 168 -1.68 10.09 8.62
C ARG A 168 -0.55 9.46 9.42
N LYS A 169 0.42 8.80 8.77
CA LYS A 169 1.47 8.00 9.44
C LYS A 169 2.08 8.70 10.65
N PHE A 170 2.49 9.93 10.49
CA PHE A 170 3.16 10.68 11.56
C PHE A 170 2.22 11.53 12.41
N ASN A 171 0.97 11.75 11.96
CA ASN A 171 0.08 12.76 12.53
C ASN A 171 -0.27 12.53 14.02
N ALA A 172 -0.33 11.28 14.47
CA ALA A 172 -0.62 10.97 15.87
C ALA A 172 0.52 11.37 16.84
N LYS A 173 1.78 11.26 16.40
CA LYS A 173 2.96 11.60 17.22
C LYS A 173 3.54 12.97 16.92
N HIS A 174 3.40 13.44 15.70
CA HIS A 174 3.84 14.73 15.21
C HIS A 174 2.68 15.43 14.50
N PRO A 175 1.69 15.95 15.25
CA PRO A 175 0.48 16.54 14.66
C PRO A 175 0.84 17.70 13.74
N TYR A 176 0.48 17.59 12.46
CA TYR A 176 0.72 18.62 11.45
C TYR A 176 -0.56 19.07 10.73
N PHE A 177 -1.67 18.33 10.91
CA PHE A 177 -2.99 18.75 10.45
C PHE A 177 -4.11 18.21 11.37
N ASP A 178 -5.29 18.83 11.27
CA ASP A 178 -6.51 18.36 11.93
C ASP A 178 -7.29 17.43 11.01
N GLU A 179 -7.40 16.15 11.38
CA GLU A 179 -8.16 15.13 10.64
C GLU A 179 -9.68 15.40 10.59
N ASN A 180 -10.18 16.37 11.37
CA ASN A 180 -11.57 16.81 11.35
C ASN A 180 -11.78 18.11 10.57
N ALA A 181 -10.74 18.70 10.01
CA ALA A 181 -10.86 19.91 9.22
C ALA A 181 -11.77 19.66 8.00
N ASN A 182 -12.70 20.57 7.71
CA ASN A 182 -13.66 20.42 6.62
C ASN A 182 -12.99 20.11 5.28
N TRP A 183 -11.91 20.82 4.96
CA TRP A 183 -11.16 20.61 3.71
C TRP A 183 -10.52 19.22 3.60
N TYR A 184 -10.14 18.62 4.73
CA TYR A 184 -9.59 17.25 4.77
C TYR A 184 -10.71 16.23 4.57
N VAL A 185 -11.82 16.39 5.29
CA VAL A 185 -13.02 15.54 5.14
C VAL A 185 -13.54 15.60 3.69
N GLU A 186 -13.62 16.79 3.08
CA GLU A 186 -13.98 16.96 1.67
C GLU A 186 -13.03 16.19 0.72
N ALA A 187 -11.72 16.25 0.97
CA ALA A 187 -10.74 15.51 0.18
C ALA A 187 -10.92 13.99 0.31
N LEU A 188 -11.24 13.48 1.51
CA LEU A 188 -11.57 12.07 1.72
C LEU A 188 -12.85 11.66 0.97
N GLU A 189 -13.92 12.47 1.03
CA GLU A 189 -15.18 12.21 0.32
C GLU A 189 -14.97 12.12 -1.20
N GLU A 190 -14.26 13.10 -1.79
CA GLU A 190 -13.93 13.09 -3.22
C GLU A 190 -13.08 11.86 -3.60
N THR A 191 -12.17 11.46 -2.73
CA THR A 191 -11.31 10.28 -2.97
C THR A 191 -12.11 8.99 -2.84
N ALA A 192 -13.02 8.90 -1.86
CA ALA A 192 -13.94 7.78 -1.73
C ALA A 192 -14.83 7.61 -2.98
N ASP A 193 -15.32 8.72 -3.56
CA ASP A 193 -16.11 8.70 -4.80
C ASP A 193 -15.28 8.16 -5.98
N ALA A 194 -14.02 8.59 -6.10
CA ALA A 194 -13.12 8.14 -7.16
C ALA A 194 -12.78 6.65 -7.03
N ILE A 195 -12.46 6.19 -5.83
CA ILE A 195 -12.17 4.78 -5.54
C ILE A 195 -13.41 3.91 -5.84
N ALA A 196 -14.58 4.32 -5.38
CA ALA A 196 -15.82 3.58 -5.64
C ALA A 196 -16.13 3.47 -7.13
N ALA A 197 -15.95 4.56 -7.90
CA ALA A 197 -16.15 4.57 -9.33
C ALA A 197 -15.16 3.69 -10.09
N SER A 198 -13.95 3.48 -9.56
CA SER A 198 -12.93 2.62 -10.17
C SER A 198 -13.22 1.12 -10.05
N GLY A 199 -14.05 0.71 -9.08
CA GLY A 199 -14.33 -0.69 -8.77
C GLY A 199 -13.18 -1.47 -8.13
N LYS A 200 -12.06 -0.81 -7.84
CA LYS A 200 -10.90 -1.43 -7.21
C LYS A 200 -11.17 -1.82 -5.77
N LEU A 201 -10.41 -2.79 -5.28
CA LEU A 201 -10.38 -3.12 -3.86
C LEU A 201 -9.56 -2.07 -3.10
N VAL A 202 -9.83 -1.95 -1.81
CA VAL A 202 -8.99 -1.15 -0.89
C VAL A 202 -8.45 -2.08 0.18
N GLU A 203 -7.19 -1.94 0.54
CA GLU A 203 -6.69 -2.68 1.69
C GLU A 203 -7.07 -2.00 3.01
N VAL A 204 -7.33 -2.81 4.02
CA VAL A 204 -7.23 -2.39 5.42
C VAL A 204 -5.84 -2.79 5.88
N ASN A 205 -4.96 -1.81 5.98
CA ASN A 205 -3.53 -1.99 6.20
C ASN A 205 -3.15 -1.72 7.64
N THR A 206 -2.55 -2.71 8.30
CA THR A 206 -2.18 -2.63 9.72
C THR A 206 -0.71 -2.26 9.95
N GLY A 207 0.03 -1.90 8.91
CA GLY A 207 1.46 -1.61 8.95
C GLY A 207 1.85 -0.48 9.90
N ALA A 208 1.03 0.57 10.00
CA ALA A 208 1.29 1.65 10.96
C ALA A 208 1.25 1.18 12.42
N ILE A 209 0.39 0.20 12.73
CA ILE A 209 0.28 -0.38 14.07
C ILE A 209 1.54 -1.18 14.40
N SER A 210 1.98 -2.05 13.48
CA SER A 210 3.19 -2.86 13.67
C SER A 210 4.45 -2.02 13.86
N ARG A 211 4.51 -0.86 13.19
CA ARG A 211 5.60 0.12 13.28
C ARG A 211 5.41 1.12 14.45
N GLY A 212 4.28 1.02 15.18
CA GLY A 212 3.99 1.85 16.36
C GLY A 212 3.70 3.32 16.05
N TRP A 213 3.32 3.67 14.82
CA TRP A 213 3.00 5.05 14.44
C TRP A 213 1.56 5.42 14.75
N LEU A 214 0.61 4.52 14.48
CA LEU A 214 -0.82 4.73 14.73
C LEU A 214 -1.38 3.57 15.58
N ASP A 215 -2.48 3.80 16.24
CA ASP A 215 -3.31 2.75 16.86
C ASP A 215 -4.57 2.42 16.02
N ASP A 216 -4.56 2.78 14.75
CA ASP A 216 -5.60 2.46 13.77
C ASP A 216 -4.95 2.00 12.47
N ALA A 217 -5.70 1.29 11.64
CA ALA A 217 -5.28 0.88 10.30
C ALA A 217 -5.47 2.01 9.29
N TYR A 218 -4.82 1.88 8.12
CA TYR A 218 -5.21 2.60 6.91
C TYR A 218 -6.28 1.82 6.15
N PRO A 219 -7.25 2.47 5.53
CA PRO A 219 -7.66 3.85 5.80
C PRO A 219 -8.17 4.02 7.25
N SER A 220 -8.26 5.27 7.71
CA SER A 220 -8.87 5.61 9.01
C SER A 220 -10.29 5.05 9.12
N ASN A 221 -10.76 4.85 10.35
CA ASN A 221 -12.11 4.34 10.57
C ASN A 221 -13.20 5.23 9.90
N GLY A 222 -13.00 6.55 9.92
CA GLY A 222 -13.88 7.48 9.22
C GLY A 222 -13.88 7.26 7.72
N PHE A 223 -12.69 7.16 7.12
CA PHE A 223 -12.54 6.95 5.68
C PHE A 223 -13.05 5.56 5.26
N ARG A 224 -12.78 4.50 6.03
CA ARG A 224 -13.37 3.17 5.78
C ARG A 224 -14.90 3.20 5.75
N THR A 225 -15.50 4.01 6.65
CA THR A 225 -16.96 4.17 6.68
C THR A 225 -17.48 4.87 5.41
N MET A 226 -16.80 5.92 4.93
CA MET A 226 -17.15 6.60 3.67
C MET A 226 -17.08 5.65 2.47
N LEU A 227 -16.02 4.84 2.42
CA LEU A 227 -15.82 3.83 1.37
C LEU A 227 -16.90 2.72 1.41
N ARG A 228 -17.23 2.19 2.61
CA ARG A 228 -18.30 1.19 2.77
C ARG A 228 -19.66 1.70 2.30
N ASN A 229 -19.99 2.93 2.66
CA ASN A 229 -21.24 3.56 2.25
C ASN A 229 -21.39 3.70 0.73
N ARG A 230 -20.27 3.60 -0.01
CA ARG A 230 -20.19 3.60 -1.48
C ARG A 230 -20.05 2.21 -2.10
N GLY A 231 -20.12 1.16 -1.29
CA GLY A 231 -20.05 -0.23 -1.75
C GLY A 231 -18.64 -0.70 -2.09
N VAL A 232 -17.59 0.01 -1.65
CA VAL A 232 -16.21 -0.42 -1.80
C VAL A 232 -15.95 -1.66 -0.96
N ARG A 233 -15.26 -2.63 -1.53
CA ARG A 233 -14.88 -3.89 -0.88
C ARG A 233 -13.42 -3.84 -0.45
N PHE A 234 -13.09 -4.59 0.58
CA PHE A 234 -11.78 -4.54 1.21
C PHE A 234 -11.04 -5.89 1.17
N VAL A 235 -9.73 -5.82 1.32
CA VAL A 235 -8.86 -6.93 1.73
C VAL A 235 -8.12 -6.53 3.00
N LEU A 236 -7.76 -7.49 3.83
CA LEU A 236 -6.94 -7.24 5.02
C LEU A 236 -5.48 -7.47 4.67
N SER A 237 -4.62 -6.53 5.02
CA SER A 237 -3.19 -6.56 4.74
C SER A 237 -2.38 -6.07 5.94
N SER A 238 -1.17 -6.58 6.11
CA SER A 238 -0.29 -6.15 7.21
C SER A 238 0.81 -5.20 6.80
N ASP A 239 1.13 -5.13 5.51
CA ASP A 239 2.27 -4.37 5.01
C ASP A 239 3.54 -4.74 5.79
N SER A 240 3.69 -6.06 5.96
CA SER A 240 4.71 -6.60 6.84
C SER A 240 6.06 -6.66 6.16
N HIS A 241 7.08 -6.12 6.84
CA HIS A 241 8.47 -6.14 6.43
C HIS A 241 9.29 -7.22 7.17
N ALA A 242 8.62 -8.04 8.00
CA ALA A 242 9.25 -9.12 8.76
C ALA A 242 8.25 -10.22 9.11
N ALA A 243 8.74 -11.45 9.26
CA ALA A 243 7.92 -12.63 9.49
C ALA A 243 7.08 -12.58 10.78
N ASP A 244 7.57 -11.89 11.80
CA ASP A 244 6.89 -11.77 13.10
C ASP A 244 5.66 -10.86 13.05
N THR A 245 5.60 -9.90 12.11
CA THR A 245 4.51 -8.92 11.99
C THR A 245 3.43 -9.29 10.97
N LEU A 246 3.51 -10.49 10.34
CA LEU A 246 2.60 -10.93 9.25
C LEU A 246 1.10 -10.83 9.58
N ASP A 247 0.72 -10.98 10.84
CA ASP A 247 -0.67 -10.91 11.30
C ASP A 247 -0.90 -9.85 12.38
N CYS A 248 -0.05 -8.84 12.41
CA CYS A 248 -0.19 -7.75 13.39
C CYS A 248 -1.59 -7.15 13.34
N ALA A 249 -2.29 -7.14 14.48
CA ALA A 249 -3.63 -6.60 14.67
C ALA A 249 -4.75 -7.21 13.77
N PHE A 250 -4.53 -8.37 13.14
CA PHE A 250 -5.56 -9.03 12.32
C PHE A 250 -6.79 -9.43 13.14
N ASP A 251 -6.63 -9.71 14.44
CA ASP A 251 -7.73 -9.96 15.39
C ASP A 251 -8.64 -8.74 15.57
N ARG A 252 -8.11 -7.52 15.41
CA ARG A 252 -8.89 -6.27 15.54
C ARG A 252 -9.67 -5.91 14.28
N PHE A 253 -9.17 -6.31 13.10
CA PHE A 253 -9.69 -5.86 11.80
C PHE A 253 -10.21 -7.02 10.95
N GLY A 254 -10.01 -8.28 11.34
CA GLY A 254 -10.53 -9.46 10.66
C GLY A 254 -12.05 -9.60 10.76
N ASP A 255 -12.62 -10.57 10.06
CA ASP A 255 -14.04 -10.98 10.11
C ASP A 255 -15.06 -9.85 9.85
N LYS A 256 -14.84 -9.07 8.79
CA LYS A 256 -15.80 -8.11 8.28
C LYS A 256 -16.52 -8.65 7.05
N GLU A 257 -17.82 -8.41 6.96
CA GLU A 257 -18.68 -8.89 5.85
C GLU A 257 -18.27 -8.28 4.49
N ASP A 258 -17.67 -7.09 4.51
CA ASP A 258 -17.20 -6.37 3.34
C ASP A 258 -15.82 -6.81 2.83
N TYR A 259 -15.17 -7.79 3.50
CA TYR A 259 -13.88 -8.31 3.04
C TYR A 259 -14.05 -9.40 1.98
N VAL A 260 -13.28 -9.22 0.88
CA VAL A 260 -13.19 -10.23 -0.16
C VAL A 260 -12.18 -11.29 0.24
N GLN A 261 -12.66 -12.51 0.46
CA GLN A 261 -11.83 -13.62 0.95
C GLN A 261 -10.87 -14.17 -0.11
N ARG A 262 -11.28 -14.15 -1.39
CA ARG A 262 -10.47 -14.60 -2.54
C ARG A 262 -10.68 -13.65 -3.71
N PRO A 263 -10.06 -12.46 -3.67
CA PRO A 263 -10.22 -11.48 -4.74
C PRO A 263 -9.62 -11.93 -6.07
N PHE A 264 -8.62 -12.82 -6.00
CA PHE A 264 -7.90 -13.35 -7.16
C PHE A 264 -8.08 -14.86 -7.22
N GLY A 265 -8.59 -15.36 -8.32
CA GLY A 265 -9.05 -16.74 -8.54
C GLY A 265 -8.07 -17.89 -8.32
#